data_1b2f317711c49403ce9d1f0ff310c98e
#
_entry.id   1b2f317711c49403ce9d1f0ff310c98e
#
_cell.length_a   1.000
_cell.length_b   1.000
_cell.length_c   1.000
_cell.angle_alpha   90.00
_cell.angle_beta   90.00
_cell.angle_gamma   90.00
#
_symmetry.space_group_name_H-M   'P 1'
#
loop_
_entity.id
_entity.type
_entity.pdbx_description
1 polymer ?
#
loop_
_entity_poly.entity_id
_entity_poly.type
_entity_poly.pdbx_seq_one_letter_code
_entity_poly.pdbx_strand_id
1 'polypeptide(L)'
;IRLSLVGSEMCKETGFTERAIFNEDMICAGTMIQKGYSVVYAADARVYHSHNYSGRQQFHRNFDLGVSQAEHPEIFEGVPSEGEGIRLVKRSLGYLIRTGHFWLIPQLIWQSGMKYAGYFLGKRYRKLPRKVVLACTMSHITGTENKGKRITLRHANLR
;
A
#
# COMPACT_ATOMS: atom_id res chain seq x y z
N ILE A 1 18.80 -10.23 21.16
CA ILE A 1 18.97 -9.43 19.93
C ILE A 1 17.65 -8.73 19.66
N ARG A 2 17.64 -7.40 19.73
CA ARG A 2 16.46 -6.58 19.45
C ARG A 2 16.23 -6.55 17.94
N LEU A 3 15.58 -7.56 17.39
CA LEU A 3 15.36 -7.72 15.95
C LEU A 3 14.39 -6.69 15.35
N SER A 4 13.56 -6.01 16.16
CA SER A 4 12.67 -4.97 15.68
C SER A 4 13.38 -3.67 15.28
N LEU A 5 14.61 -3.44 15.75
CA LEU A 5 15.42 -2.26 15.43
C LEU A 5 16.36 -2.49 14.24
N VAL A 6 16.79 -3.73 14.01
CA VAL A 6 17.74 -4.06 12.93
C VAL A 6 17.16 -3.75 11.56
N GLY A 7 15.88 -4.06 11.31
CA GLY A 7 15.24 -3.72 10.04
C GLY A 7 15.13 -2.21 9.79
N SER A 8 14.76 -1.43 10.82
CA SER A 8 14.62 0.02 10.68
C SER A 8 15.96 0.75 10.65
N GLU A 9 16.99 0.26 11.35
CA GLU A 9 18.33 0.86 11.32
C GLU A 9 19.08 0.54 10.04
N MET A 10 18.98 -0.69 9.53
CA MET A 10 19.57 -1.04 8.24
C MET A 10 18.89 -0.32 7.08
N CYS A 11 17.57 -0.06 7.17
CA CYS A 11 16.87 0.80 6.24
C CYS A 11 17.25 2.27 6.41
N LYS A 12 17.67 2.72 7.60
CA LYS A 12 18.22 4.07 7.81
C LYS A 12 19.64 4.21 7.25
N GLU A 13 20.48 3.20 7.37
CA GLU A 13 21.87 3.22 6.87
C GLU A 13 21.94 3.06 5.35
N THR A 14 21.06 2.22 4.76
CA THR A 14 20.97 2.05 3.29
C THR A 14 20.04 3.05 2.61
N GLY A 15 19.31 3.85 3.40
CA GLY A 15 18.25 4.76 2.97
C GLY A 15 16.98 4.00 2.54
N PHE A 16 15.82 4.41 3.07
CA PHE A 16 14.57 4.08 2.39
C PHE A 16 14.66 4.63 0.97
N THR A 17 14.24 3.85 0.00
CA THR A 17 14.23 4.30 -1.40
C THR A 17 13.46 5.62 -1.47
N GLU A 18 14.15 6.75 -1.73
CA GLU A 18 13.54 8.09 -1.83
C GLU A 18 12.40 8.16 -2.86
N ARG A 19 12.22 7.11 -3.64
CA ARG A 19 11.22 6.95 -4.71
C ARG A 19 9.99 6.16 -4.30
N ALA A 20 9.92 5.60 -3.09
CA ALA A 20 8.73 4.87 -2.64
C ALA A 20 7.67 5.85 -2.18
N ILE A 21 6.49 5.82 -2.81
CA ILE A 21 5.31 6.60 -2.40
C ILE A 21 4.61 5.91 -1.24
N PHE A 22 4.67 4.59 -1.21
CA PHE A 22 3.99 3.70 -0.29
C PHE A 22 4.72 2.36 -0.21
N ASN A 23 4.51 1.59 0.88
CA ASN A 23 5.12 0.26 1.07
C ASN A 23 6.66 0.27 1.13
N GLU A 24 7.26 1.31 1.63
CA GLU A 24 8.70 1.39 1.83
C GLU A 24 9.22 0.23 2.69
N ASP A 25 8.44 -0.23 3.66
CA ASP A 25 8.70 -1.39 4.52
C ASP A 25 8.74 -2.71 3.72
N MET A 26 7.75 -2.93 2.86
CA MET A 26 7.69 -4.12 2.01
C MET A 26 8.78 -4.11 0.94
N ILE A 27 9.09 -2.96 0.35
CA ILE A 27 10.18 -2.80 -0.61
C ILE A 27 11.51 -3.11 0.07
N CYS A 28 11.74 -2.59 1.27
CA CYS A 28 12.92 -2.88 2.06
C CYS A 28 13.01 -4.37 2.39
N ALA A 29 11.96 -4.97 2.91
CA ALA A 29 11.91 -6.39 3.22
C ALA A 29 12.17 -7.26 2.00
N GLY A 30 11.54 -6.96 0.86
CA GLY A 30 11.75 -7.68 -0.40
C GLY A 30 13.20 -7.57 -0.90
N THR A 31 13.79 -6.38 -0.82
CA THR A 31 15.20 -6.16 -1.17
C THR A 31 16.14 -6.96 -0.26
N MET A 32 15.84 -7.06 1.04
CA MET A 32 16.61 -7.87 1.97
C MET A 32 16.54 -9.36 1.64
N ILE A 33 15.34 -9.86 1.32
CA ILE A 33 15.14 -11.25 0.90
C ILE A 33 15.95 -11.55 -0.38
N GLN A 34 15.94 -10.66 -1.36
CA GLN A 34 16.72 -10.82 -2.59
C GLN A 34 18.24 -10.83 -2.34
N LYS A 35 18.71 -10.18 -1.27
CA LYS A 35 20.10 -10.22 -0.82
C LYS A 35 20.45 -11.44 0.05
N GLY A 36 19.50 -12.38 0.22
CA GLY A 36 19.70 -13.61 0.99
C GLY A 36 19.43 -13.50 2.49
N TYR A 37 18.86 -12.38 2.97
CA TYR A 37 18.43 -12.23 4.36
C TYR A 37 17.04 -12.84 4.57
N SER A 38 16.71 -13.18 5.81
CA SER A 38 15.40 -13.70 6.19
C SER A 38 14.59 -12.63 6.93
N VAL A 39 13.29 -12.54 6.62
CA VAL A 39 12.34 -11.74 7.37
C VAL A 39 11.55 -12.65 8.30
N VAL A 40 11.54 -12.36 9.59
CA VAL A 40 10.88 -13.18 10.61
C VAL A 40 9.72 -12.41 11.23
N TYR A 41 8.57 -13.07 11.34
CA TYR A 41 7.42 -12.54 12.06
C TYR A 41 7.60 -12.72 13.56
N ALA A 42 7.67 -11.62 14.31
CA ALA A 42 7.77 -11.60 15.76
C ALA A 42 6.37 -11.44 16.39
N ALA A 43 5.75 -12.54 16.77
CA ALA A 43 4.39 -12.53 17.33
C ALA A 43 4.24 -11.74 18.65
N ASP A 44 5.35 -11.61 19.41
CA ASP A 44 5.38 -10.89 20.69
C ASP A 44 5.57 -9.38 20.54
N ALA A 45 5.99 -8.91 19.35
CA ALA A 45 6.12 -7.49 19.05
C ALA A 45 4.75 -6.89 18.72
N ARG A 46 3.97 -6.58 19.74
CA ARG A 46 2.60 -6.06 19.60
C ARG A 46 2.59 -4.55 19.68
N VAL A 47 1.93 -3.90 18.72
CA VAL A 47 1.66 -2.47 18.72
C VAL A 47 0.16 -2.21 18.54
N TYR A 48 -0.37 -1.24 19.29
CA TYR A 48 -1.73 -0.75 19.07
C TYR A 48 -1.68 0.26 17.94
N HIS A 49 -2.31 -0.09 16.84
CA HIS A 49 -2.35 0.75 15.67
C HIS A 49 -3.76 0.75 15.09
N SER A 50 -4.40 1.90 15.04
CA SER A 50 -5.73 2.02 14.45
C SER A 50 -5.81 3.24 13.53
N HIS A 51 -6.48 3.06 12.40
CA HIS A 51 -6.77 4.11 11.45
C HIS A 51 -8.24 4.09 11.07
N ASN A 52 -8.95 5.17 11.35
CA ASN A 52 -10.32 5.37 10.93
C ASN A 52 -10.35 6.14 9.60
N TYR A 53 -10.11 5.43 8.50
CA TYR A 53 -10.18 6.03 7.16
C TYR A 53 -11.60 6.01 6.61
N SER A 54 -12.04 7.14 6.07
CA SER A 54 -13.26 7.20 5.23
C SER A 54 -13.07 6.40 3.93
N GLY A 55 -14.16 6.04 3.26
CA GLY A 55 -14.09 5.32 1.98
C GLY A 55 -13.24 6.06 0.94
N ARG A 56 -13.33 7.40 0.89
CA ARG A 56 -12.52 8.23 0.00
C ARG A 56 -11.03 8.14 0.33
N GLN A 57 -10.67 8.23 1.60
CA GLN A 57 -9.26 8.08 2.03
C GLN A 57 -8.74 6.67 1.73
N GLN A 58 -9.58 5.63 1.89
CA GLN A 58 -9.25 4.28 1.51
C GLN A 58 -8.95 4.15 0.01
N PHE A 59 -9.74 4.82 -0.83
CA PHE A 59 -9.50 4.84 -2.28
C PHE A 59 -8.14 5.46 -2.61
N HIS A 60 -7.85 6.67 -2.13
CA HIS A 60 -6.61 7.38 -2.42
C HIS A 60 -5.39 6.60 -1.92
N ARG A 61 -5.46 6.06 -0.69
CA ARG A 61 -4.40 5.25 -0.10
C ARG A 61 -4.12 3.99 -0.93
N ASN A 62 -5.18 3.30 -1.37
CA ASN A 62 -5.01 2.10 -2.20
C ASN A 62 -4.59 2.43 -3.64
N PHE A 63 -4.90 3.62 -4.13
CA PHE A 63 -4.36 4.11 -5.40
C PHE A 63 -2.83 4.23 -5.31
N ASP A 64 -2.31 4.91 -4.28
CA ASP A 64 -0.87 5.06 -4.06
C ASP A 64 -0.18 3.71 -3.82
N LEU A 65 -0.84 2.77 -3.13
CA LEU A 65 -0.41 1.39 -2.98
C LEU A 65 -0.25 0.69 -4.35
N GLY A 66 -1.26 0.81 -5.21
CA GLY A 66 -1.22 0.24 -6.56
C GLY A 66 -0.12 0.83 -7.43
N VAL A 67 0.10 2.15 -7.35
CA VAL A 67 1.19 2.86 -8.03
C VAL A 67 2.55 2.32 -7.54
N SER A 68 2.77 2.25 -6.23
CA SER A 68 4.01 1.75 -5.65
C SER A 68 4.33 0.33 -6.10
N GLN A 69 3.35 -0.56 -6.12
CA GLN A 69 3.53 -1.93 -6.63
C GLN A 69 3.82 -1.98 -8.14
N ALA A 70 3.23 -1.09 -8.92
CA ALA A 70 3.49 -1.01 -10.37
C ALA A 70 4.88 -0.42 -10.70
N GLU A 71 5.47 0.34 -9.78
CA GLU A 71 6.82 0.90 -9.91
C GLU A 71 7.92 -0.07 -9.50
N HIS A 72 7.60 -1.06 -8.65
CA HIS A 72 8.52 -2.06 -8.12
C HIS A 72 8.12 -3.50 -8.49
N PRO A 73 8.01 -3.83 -9.81
CA PRO A 73 7.65 -5.17 -10.23
C PRO A 73 8.65 -6.22 -9.74
N GLU A 74 9.94 -5.87 -9.59
CA GLU A 74 11.00 -6.72 -9.09
C GLU A 74 10.76 -7.29 -7.69
N ILE A 75 9.91 -6.63 -6.91
CA ILE A 75 9.51 -7.06 -5.54
C ILE A 75 8.13 -7.73 -5.55
N PHE A 76 7.18 -7.15 -6.30
CA PHE A 76 5.77 -7.50 -6.20
C PHE A 76 5.27 -8.42 -7.32
N GLU A 77 6.08 -8.70 -8.35
CA GLU A 77 5.72 -9.66 -9.38
C GLU A 77 5.64 -11.07 -8.79
N GLY A 78 4.48 -11.71 -8.96
CA GLY A 78 4.23 -13.04 -8.39
C GLY A 78 3.64 -13.05 -6.95
N VAL A 79 3.50 -11.89 -6.29
CA VAL A 79 2.83 -11.83 -4.98
C VAL A 79 1.31 -11.75 -5.19
N PRO A 80 0.52 -12.78 -4.79
CA PRO A 80 -0.92 -12.84 -5.05
C PRO A 80 -1.72 -11.97 -4.08
N SER A 81 -1.59 -10.65 -4.18
CA SER A 81 -2.26 -9.71 -3.26
C SER A 81 -3.77 -9.59 -3.49
N GLU A 82 -4.24 -9.76 -4.73
CA GLU A 82 -5.66 -9.59 -5.09
C GLU A 82 -6.53 -10.73 -4.54
N GLY A 83 -6.05 -11.97 -4.60
CA GLY A 83 -6.77 -13.15 -4.12
C GLY A 83 -7.04 -13.12 -2.61
N GLU A 84 -6.07 -12.68 -1.82
CA GLU A 84 -6.21 -12.57 -0.37
C GLU A 84 -7.21 -11.48 0.04
N GLY A 85 -7.26 -10.37 -0.67
CA GLY A 85 -8.26 -9.31 -0.45
C GLY A 85 -9.69 -9.83 -0.63
N ILE A 86 -9.96 -10.56 -1.72
CA ILE A 86 -11.27 -11.16 -2.00
C ILE A 86 -11.63 -12.20 -0.93
N ARG A 87 -10.67 -13.01 -0.52
CA ARG A 87 -10.85 -14.02 0.52
C ARG A 87 -11.23 -13.40 1.86
N LEU A 88 -10.58 -12.30 2.23
CA LEU A 88 -10.90 -11.55 3.44
C LEU A 88 -12.33 -10.99 3.40
N VAL A 89 -12.75 -10.39 2.28
CA VAL A 89 -14.11 -9.85 2.12
C VAL A 89 -15.16 -10.97 2.24
N LYS A 90 -14.95 -12.12 1.61
CA LYS A 90 -15.84 -13.28 1.73
C LYS A 90 -15.96 -13.78 3.16
N ARG A 91 -14.83 -13.88 3.90
CA ARG A 91 -14.83 -14.28 5.30
C ARG A 91 -15.57 -13.28 6.19
N SER A 92 -15.33 -11.98 5.99
CA SER A 92 -16.00 -10.91 6.73
C SER A 92 -17.50 -10.92 6.46
N LEU A 93 -17.91 -11.09 5.22
CA LEU A 93 -19.32 -11.21 4.85
C LEU A 93 -19.99 -12.43 5.54
N GLY A 94 -19.34 -13.59 5.46
CA GLY A 94 -19.84 -14.79 6.15
C GLY A 94 -19.96 -14.61 7.67
N TYR A 95 -19.01 -13.92 8.29
CA TYR A 95 -19.08 -13.59 9.71
C TYR A 95 -20.26 -12.66 10.02
N LEU A 96 -20.48 -11.60 9.27
CA LEU A 96 -21.59 -10.65 9.48
C LEU A 96 -22.94 -11.33 9.33
N ILE A 97 -23.08 -12.24 8.36
CA ILE A 97 -24.32 -13.04 8.17
C ILE A 97 -24.56 -13.96 9.37
N ARG A 98 -23.52 -14.68 9.82
CA ARG A 98 -23.65 -15.63 10.95
C ARG A 98 -23.94 -14.95 12.29
N THR A 99 -23.46 -13.72 12.48
CA THR A 99 -23.65 -12.95 13.70
C THR A 99 -24.87 -12.01 13.66
N GLY A 100 -25.63 -12.02 12.54
CA GLY A 100 -26.85 -11.21 12.39
C GLY A 100 -26.60 -9.72 12.18
N HIS A 101 -25.35 -9.29 11.87
CA HIS A 101 -24.99 -7.87 11.70
C HIS A 101 -25.17 -7.41 10.25
N PHE A 102 -26.34 -7.62 9.67
CA PHE A 102 -26.63 -7.36 8.25
C PHE A 102 -26.48 -5.88 7.87
N TRP A 103 -26.72 -4.95 8.78
CA TRP A 103 -26.59 -3.51 8.53
C TRP A 103 -25.17 -3.04 8.23
N LEU A 104 -24.16 -3.84 8.59
CA LEU A 104 -22.74 -3.54 8.28
C LEU A 104 -22.31 -4.03 6.89
N ILE A 105 -23.12 -4.84 6.23
CA ILE A 105 -22.81 -5.39 4.91
C ILE A 105 -22.65 -4.28 3.85
N PRO A 106 -23.55 -3.28 3.74
CA PRO A 106 -23.38 -2.19 2.79
C PRO A 106 -22.06 -1.40 3.02
N GLN A 107 -21.69 -1.19 4.29
CA GLN A 107 -20.43 -0.52 4.63
C GLN A 107 -19.22 -1.37 4.24
N LEU A 108 -19.24 -2.69 4.48
CA LEU A 108 -18.19 -3.61 4.06
C LEU A 108 -18.00 -3.58 2.53
N ILE A 109 -19.10 -3.65 1.77
CA ILE A 109 -19.07 -3.62 0.30
C ILE A 109 -18.52 -2.28 -0.19
N TRP A 110 -19.01 -1.18 0.35
CA TRP A 110 -18.55 0.17 -0.01
C TRP A 110 -17.05 0.35 0.23
N GLN A 111 -16.58 0.04 1.43
CA GLN A 111 -15.16 0.18 1.77
C GLN A 111 -14.27 -0.74 0.94
N SER A 112 -14.69 -1.99 0.73
CA SER A 112 -13.93 -2.95 -0.08
C SER A 112 -13.91 -2.54 -1.55
N GLY A 113 -15.02 -2.04 -2.07
CA GLY A 113 -15.13 -1.50 -3.43
C GLY A 113 -14.20 -0.30 -3.64
N MET A 114 -14.16 0.64 -2.69
CA MET A 114 -13.28 1.80 -2.76
C MET A 114 -11.80 1.41 -2.71
N LYS A 115 -11.43 0.45 -1.86
CA LYS A 115 -10.07 -0.10 -1.81
C LYS A 115 -9.67 -0.73 -3.15
N TYR A 116 -10.54 -1.61 -3.68
CA TYR A 116 -10.27 -2.31 -4.93
C TYR A 116 -10.17 -1.35 -6.11
N ALA A 117 -11.10 -0.39 -6.22
CA ALA A 117 -11.10 0.60 -7.28
C ALA A 117 -9.82 1.47 -7.26
N GLY A 118 -9.40 1.94 -6.07
CA GLY A 118 -8.15 2.67 -5.91
C GLY A 118 -6.96 1.84 -6.38
N TYR A 119 -6.82 0.64 -5.86
CA TYR A 119 -5.73 -0.28 -6.19
C TYR A 119 -5.67 -0.61 -7.69
N PHE A 120 -6.80 -0.95 -8.28
CA PHE A 120 -6.89 -1.27 -9.70
C PHE A 120 -6.49 -0.12 -10.62
N LEU A 121 -6.93 1.11 -10.29
CA LEU A 121 -6.53 2.32 -11.02
C LEU A 121 -5.07 2.64 -10.79
N GLY A 122 -4.58 2.49 -9.54
CA GLY A 122 -3.18 2.71 -9.20
C GLY A 122 -2.24 1.80 -9.98
N LYS A 123 -2.53 0.51 -10.09
CA LYS A 123 -1.74 -0.41 -10.93
C LYS A 123 -1.68 -0.01 -12.41
N ARG A 124 -2.67 0.75 -12.88
CA ARG A 124 -2.76 1.22 -14.27
C ARG A 124 -2.48 2.71 -14.42
N TYR A 125 -1.89 3.36 -13.43
CA TYR A 125 -1.68 4.82 -13.40
C TYR A 125 -0.98 5.37 -14.66
N ARG A 126 -0.10 4.59 -15.30
CA ARG A 126 0.60 4.97 -16.54
C ARG A 126 -0.33 5.16 -17.74
N LYS A 127 -1.54 4.55 -17.70
CA LYS A 127 -2.56 4.68 -18.74
C LYS A 127 -3.54 5.82 -18.45
N LEU A 128 -3.45 6.44 -17.28
CA LEU A 128 -4.37 7.51 -16.86
C LEU A 128 -3.81 8.89 -17.22
N PRO A 129 -4.67 9.85 -17.57
CA PRO A 129 -4.26 11.24 -17.74
C PRO A 129 -3.67 11.80 -16.44
N ARG A 130 -2.63 12.65 -16.53
CA ARG A 130 -1.96 13.26 -15.36
C ARG A 130 -2.94 13.90 -14.37
N LYS A 131 -3.98 14.60 -14.88
CA LYS A 131 -5.01 15.22 -14.02
C LYS A 131 -5.74 14.21 -13.15
N VAL A 132 -6.03 13.02 -13.67
CA VAL A 132 -6.70 11.94 -12.94
C VAL A 132 -5.76 11.35 -11.88
N VAL A 133 -4.50 11.11 -12.23
CA VAL A 133 -3.49 10.63 -11.28
C VAL A 133 -3.36 11.60 -10.09
N LEU A 134 -3.25 12.90 -10.38
CA LEU A 134 -3.17 13.95 -9.35
C LEU A 134 -4.41 14.02 -8.45
N ALA A 135 -5.59 13.76 -9.01
CA ALA A 135 -6.83 13.73 -8.24
C ALA A 135 -7.00 12.46 -7.39
N CYS A 136 -6.33 11.36 -7.78
CA CYS A 136 -6.46 10.06 -7.11
C CYS A 136 -5.37 9.82 -6.06
N THR A 137 -4.23 10.50 -6.10
CA THR A 137 -3.15 10.34 -5.11
C THR A 137 -3.39 11.15 -3.84
N MET A 138 -2.92 10.61 -2.69
CA MET A 138 -2.78 11.39 -1.44
C MET A 138 -1.45 12.10 -1.34
N SER A 139 -0.46 11.67 -2.13
CA SER A 139 0.88 12.27 -2.11
C SER A 139 0.86 13.64 -2.79
N HIS A 140 1.29 14.68 -2.08
CA HIS A 140 1.56 15.98 -2.69
C HIS A 140 2.74 15.85 -3.63
N ILE A 141 2.46 15.94 -4.93
CA ILE A 141 3.49 15.91 -5.96
C ILE A 141 4.12 17.29 -6.01
N THR A 142 5.31 17.43 -5.44
CA THR A 142 6.18 18.56 -5.78
C THR A 142 6.75 18.28 -7.17
N GLY A 143 6.10 18.90 -8.18
CA GLY A 143 6.52 18.75 -9.57
C GLY A 143 7.88 19.38 -9.80
N THR A 144 8.86 18.58 -10.16
CA THR A 144 9.95 19.03 -11.02
C THR A 144 9.75 18.35 -12.36
N GLU A 145 9.30 19.15 -13.32
CA GLU A 145 9.28 18.77 -14.73
C GLU A 145 10.68 18.38 -15.18
N ASN A 146 10.80 17.15 -15.67
CA ASN A 146 11.84 16.88 -16.63
C ASN A 146 11.17 16.22 -17.86
N LYS A 147 11.23 16.95 -18.97
CA LYS A 147 10.66 16.56 -20.26
C LYS A 147 11.12 15.14 -20.62
N GLY A 148 10.16 14.22 -20.71
CA GLY A 148 10.38 12.90 -21.30
C GLY A 148 10.60 11.71 -20.35
N LYS A 149 10.52 11.86 -19.02
CA LYS A 149 10.72 10.75 -18.07
C LYS A 149 9.64 10.71 -16.99
N ARG A 150 9.13 9.51 -16.73
CA ARG A 150 8.32 9.01 -15.60
C ARG A 150 7.86 10.06 -14.58
N ILE A 151 6.58 10.07 -14.30
CA ILE A 151 6.02 10.79 -13.15
C ILE A 151 6.62 10.15 -11.89
N THR A 152 7.57 10.84 -11.25
CA THR A 152 8.09 10.42 -9.96
C THR A 152 7.27 11.11 -8.88
N LEU A 153 6.53 10.34 -8.10
CA LEU A 153 5.79 10.84 -6.95
C LEU A 153 6.77 10.89 -5.76
N ARG A 154 6.98 12.06 -5.16
CA ARG A 154 7.80 12.22 -3.95
C ARG A 154 6.92 12.53 -2.75
N HIS A 155 7.21 11.91 -1.61
CA HIS A 155 6.64 12.32 -0.32
C HIS A 155 7.09 13.74 0.02
N ALA A 156 6.12 14.64 0.26
CA ALA A 156 6.39 15.85 1.00
C ALA A 156 6.43 15.48 2.50
N ASN A 157 7.60 15.65 3.13
CA ASN A 157 7.70 15.61 4.58
C ASN A 157 6.80 16.69 5.17
N LEU A 158 5.68 16.29 5.77
CA LEU A 158 4.95 17.14 6.70
C LEU A 158 5.73 17.18 8.01
N ARG A 159 6.33 18.33 8.32
CA ARG A 159 6.76 18.68 9.68
C ARG A 159 5.55 18.96 10.53
#